data_e126a06a1dd2b20a6b42adf622e62f45
#
_entry.id   e126a06a1dd2b20a6b42adf622e62f45
#
_cell.length_a   1.000
_cell.length_b   1.000
_cell.length_c   1.000
_cell.angle_alpha   90.00
_cell.angle_beta   90.00
_cell.angle_gamma   90.00
#
_symmetry.space_group_name_H-M   'P 1'
#
loop_
_entity.id
_entity.type
_entity.pdbx_description
1 polymer ?
#
loop_
_entity_poly.entity_id
_entity_poly.type
_entity_poly.pdbx_seq_one_letter_code
_entity_poly.pdbx_strand_id
1 'polypeptide(L)'
;MFSGIVQGTGKISKIISKKNHITLEISAPKNFNKNLKKGASVSVNGICLTSLDNGKKNLKFDVINETLSKTNIGKARKGSLVNLERSITASTEIGGHLMSGHVHFAGKIEKIITKNTNKDIQIKSQK
;
A
#
# COMPACT_ATOMS: atom_id res chain seq x y z
N MET A 1 -10.35 -6.23 2.87
CA MET A 1 -9.65 -7.54 2.90
C MET A 1 -8.91 -7.74 1.59
N PHE A 2 -7.73 -8.37 1.66
CA PHE A 2 -6.79 -8.57 0.54
C PHE A 2 -6.27 -10.01 0.57
N SER A 3 -5.81 -10.51 -0.58
CA SER A 3 -5.19 -11.83 -0.69
C SER A 3 -3.69 -11.81 -0.37
N GLY A 4 -3.09 -10.63 -0.34
CA GLY A 4 -1.64 -10.44 -0.20
C GLY A 4 -0.87 -10.60 -1.51
N ILE A 5 -1.56 -10.78 -2.63
CA ILE A 5 -0.95 -10.93 -3.96
C ILE A 5 -0.92 -9.56 -4.66
N VAL A 6 0.29 -9.06 -4.90
CA VAL A 6 0.49 -7.80 -5.61
C VAL A 6 -0.01 -7.92 -7.05
N GLN A 7 -0.90 -7.00 -7.45
CA GLN A 7 -1.50 -6.98 -8.79
C GLN A 7 -0.79 -6.03 -9.76
N GLY A 8 0.09 -5.19 -9.23
CA GLY A 8 0.90 -4.29 -10.05
C GLY A 8 1.63 -3.26 -9.22
N THR A 9 2.41 -2.44 -9.89
CA THR A 9 3.20 -1.37 -9.29
C THR A 9 2.68 -0.03 -9.76
N GLY A 10 2.34 0.85 -8.81
CA GLY A 10 1.99 2.24 -9.08
C GLY A 10 3.17 3.18 -8.80
N LYS A 11 3.10 4.39 -9.33
CA LYS A 11 4.07 5.45 -9.10
C LYS A 11 3.41 6.64 -8.41
N ILE A 12 3.95 7.09 -7.29
CA ILE A 12 3.46 8.29 -6.63
C ILE A 12 3.70 9.50 -7.52
N SER A 13 2.63 10.08 -8.03
CA SER A 13 2.67 11.25 -8.94
C SER A 13 2.63 12.57 -8.17
N LYS A 14 1.96 12.60 -7.01
CA LYS A 14 1.83 13.80 -6.18
C LYS A 14 1.63 13.45 -4.71
N ILE A 15 2.16 14.29 -3.83
CA ILE A 15 1.92 14.27 -2.40
C ILE A 15 1.51 15.67 -1.97
N ILE A 16 0.37 15.80 -1.29
CA ILE A 16 -0.14 17.07 -0.79
C ILE A 16 -0.20 16.97 0.73
N SER A 17 0.64 17.75 1.40
CA SER A 17 0.63 17.83 2.87
C SER A 17 -0.52 18.73 3.32
N LYS A 18 -1.27 18.27 4.32
CA LYS A 18 -2.33 19.01 5.01
C LYS A 18 -2.10 18.94 6.52
N LYS A 19 -2.87 19.71 7.31
CA LYS A 19 -2.69 19.83 8.75
C LYS A 19 -2.67 18.47 9.48
N ASN A 20 -3.58 17.56 9.14
CA ASN A 20 -3.81 16.31 9.87
C ASN A 20 -3.64 15.04 9.01
N HIS A 21 -3.23 15.15 7.76
CA HIS A 21 -3.06 14.04 6.85
C HIS A 21 -2.24 14.44 5.63
N ILE A 22 -1.86 13.49 4.82
CA ILE A 22 -1.36 13.73 3.47
C ILE A 22 -2.34 13.14 2.45
N THR A 23 -2.47 13.78 1.31
CA THR A 23 -3.17 13.19 0.16
C THR A 23 -2.11 12.64 -0.81
N LEU A 24 -2.22 11.35 -1.14
CA LEU A 24 -1.39 10.70 -2.14
C LEU A 24 -2.17 10.59 -3.45
N GLU A 25 -1.51 10.97 -4.56
CA GLU A 25 -1.97 10.63 -5.92
C GLU A 25 -1.01 9.59 -6.51
N ILE A 26 -1.55 8.47 -6.99
CA ILE A 26 -0.76 7.35 -7.50
C ILE A 26 -1.22 7.03 -8.93
N SER A 27 -0.28 7.05 -9.85
CA SER A 27 -0.47 6.57 -11.21
C SER A 27 -0.45 5.05 -11.19
N ALA A 28 -1.57 4.41 -11.46
CA ALA A 28 -1.71 2.95 -11.43
C ALA A 28 -1.35 2.32 -12.78
N PRO A 29 -1.01 1.01 -12.82
CA PRO A 29 -0.81 0.30 -14.08
C PRO A 29 -2.13 0.22 -14.87
N LYS A 30 -1.99 -0.04 -16.17
CA LYS A 30 -3.13 -0.14 -17.10
C LYS A 30 -4.20 -1.10 -16.56
N ASN A 31 -5.44 -0.68 -16.61
CA ASN A 31 -6.64 -1.43 -16.17
C ASN A 31 -6.76 -1.68 -14.65
N PHE A 32 -5.79 -1.34 -13.82
CA PHE A 32 -5.87 -1.55 -12.38
C PHE A 32 -7.10 -0.86 -11.75
N ASN A 33 -7.38 0.36 -12.16
CA ASN A 33 -8.49 1.19 -11.66
C ASN A 33 -9.80 1.02 -12.45
N LYS A 34 -9.86 0.09 -13.41
CA LYS A 34 -11.10 -0.20 -14.14
C LYS A 34 -12.21 -0.61 -13.15
N ASN A 35 -13.36 0.08 -13.25
CA ASN A 35 -14.51 -0.13 -12.36
C ASN A 35 -14.22 0.06 -10.86
N LEU A 36 -13.14 0.77 -10.50
CA LEU A 36 -12.91 1.14 -9.10
C LEU A 36 -13.99 2.13 -8.66
N LYS A 37 -14.59 1.89 -7.51
CA LYS A 37 -15.58 2.80 -6.92
C LYS A 37 -14.93 3.72 -5.90
N LYS A 38 -15.44 4.93 -5.76
CA LYS A 38 -15.16 5.79 -4.60
C LYS A 38 -15.50 5.01 -3.32
N GLY A 39 -14.63 5.08 -2.33
CA GLY A 39 -14.77 4.34 -1.07
C GLY A 39 -14.24 2.89 -1.12
N ALA A 40 -13.80 2.41 -2.29
CA ALA A 40 -13.18 1.10 -2.37
C ALA A 40 -11.82 1.08 -1.65
N SER A 41 -11.51 -0.05 -1.01
CA SER A 41 -10.20 -0.27 -0.41
C SER A 41 -9.18 -0.72 -1.45
N VAL A 42 -7.98 -0.14 -1.36
CA VAL A 42 -6.81 -0.53 -2.14
C VAL A 42 -5.64 -0.69 -1.18
N SER A 43 -4.92 -1.78 -1.29
CA SER A 43 -3.66 -1.97 -0.56
C SER A 43 -2.53 -1.25 -1.31
N VAL A 44 -1.87 -0.34 -0.62
CA VAL A 44 -0.68 0.38 -1.10
C VAL A 44 0.50 -0.02 -0.22
N ASN A 45 1.46 -0.76 -0.76
CA ASN A 45 2.55 -1.39 0.02
C ASN A 45 2.05 -2.19 1.25
N GLY A 46 0.94 -2.91 1.11
CA GLY A 46 0.32 -3.66 2.20
C GLY A 46 -0.58 -2.84 3.13
N ILE A 47 -0.67 -1.53 2.95
CA ILE A 47 -1.48 -0.63 3.78
C ILE A 47 -2.85 -0.45 3.14
N CYS A 48 -3.93 -0.76 3.88
CA CYS A 48 -5.30 -0.52 3.42
C CYS A 48 -5.60 0.98 3.39
N LEU A 49 -5.84 1.52 2.20
CA LEU A 49 -6.24 2.91 1.98
C LEU A 49 -7.58 2.96 1.25
N THR A 50 -8.38 3.96 1.57
CA THR A 50 -9.69 4.17 0.94
C THR A 50 -9.57 5.14 -0.23
N SER A 51 -10.04 4.71 -1.40
CA SER A 51 -10.02 5.54 -2.61
C SER A 51 -11.00 6.70 -2.48
N LEU A 52 -10.52 7.93 -2.71
CA LEU A 52 -11.32 9.15 -2.64
C LEU A 52 -12.20 9.36 -3.87
N ASP A 53 -11.87 8.71 -4.98
CA ASP A 53 -12.58 8.81 -6.24
C ASP A 53 -12.60 7.44 -6.98
N ASN A 54 -13.06 7.44 -8.22
CA ASN A 54 -13.12 6.24 -9.05
C ASN A 54 -11.82 5.95 -9.82
N GLY A 55 -10.74 6.67 -9.53
CA GLY A 55 -9.43 6.43 -10.12
C GLY A 55 -9.35 6.67 -11.64
N LYS A 56 -10.23 7.48 -12.26
CA LYS A 56 -10.24 7.68 -13.71
C LYS A 56 -8.89 8.14 -14.28
N LYS A 57 -8.15 8.98 -13.54
CA LYS A 57 -6.81 9.45 -13.92
C LYS A 57 -5.75 8.79 -13.04
N ASN A 58 -5.75 9.14 -11.76
CA ASN A 58 -4.86 8.63 -10.73
C ASN A 58 -5.69 8.15 -9.56
N LEU A 59 -5.19 7.16 -8.82
CA LEU A 59 -5.74 6.81 -7.53
C LEU A 59 -5.44 7.93 -6.54
N LYS A 60 -6.41 8.26 -5.68
CA LYS A 60 -6.24 9.28 -4.64
C LYS A 60 -6.64 8.72 -3.28
N PHE A 61 -5.79 8.99 -2.29
CA PHE A 61 -5.98 8.50 -0.93
C PHE A 61 -5.60 9.59 0.08
N ASP A 62 -6.39 9.76 1.13
CA ASP A 62 -5.95 10.47 2.32
C ASP A 62 -5.33 9.49 3.30
N VAL A 63 -4.14 9.82 3.78
CA VAL A 63 -3.39 9.04 4.76
C VAL A 63 -3.29 9.84 6.04
N ILE A 64 -4.04 9.42 7.04
CA ILE A 64 -4.15 10.12 8.34
C ILE A 64 -2.89 9.91 9.19
N ASN A 65 -2.71 10.77 10.20
CA ASN A 65 -1.53 10.75 11.08
C ASN A 65 -1.32 9.40 11.76
N GLU A 66 -2.37 8.71 12.15
CA GLU A 66 -2.25 7.37 12.75
C GLU A 66 -1.59 6.37 11.77
N THR A 67 -2.01 6.35 10.52
CA THR A 67 -1.40 5.51 9.48
C THR A 67 0.03 5.93 9.20
N LEU A 68 0.32 7.23 9.16
CA LEU A 68 1.67 7.75 8.96
C LEU A 68 2.62 7.35 10.10
N SER A 69 2.15 7.33 11.35
CA SER A 69 2.96 6.95 12.51
C SER A 69 3.25 5.45 12.60
N LYS A 70 2.31 4.61 12.14
CA LYS A 70 2.41 3.14 12.22
C LYS A 70 3.09 2.50 11.01
N THR A 71 3.30 3.27 9.93
CA THR A 71 3.79 2.74 8.66
C THR A 71 4.97 3.54 8.11
N ASN A 72 5.59 3.04 7.08
CA ASN A 72 6.66 3.74 6.36
C ASN A 72 6.16 4.58 5.18
N ILE A 73 4.85 4.67 4.95
CA ILE A 73 4.28 5.37 3.79
C ILE A 73 4.61 6.87 3.80
N GLY A 74 4.75 7.48 4.99
CA GLY A 74 5.16 8.87 5.14
C GLY A 74 6.57 9.19 4.65
N LYS A 75 7.42 8.17 4.45
CA LYS A 75 8.77 8.31 3.87
C LYS A 75 8.76 8.30 2.34
N ALA A 76 7.64 7.95 1.73
CA ALA A 76 7.51 7.93 0.28
C ALA A 76 7.65 9.33 -0.32
N ARG A 77 8.14 9.39 -1.55
CA ARG A 77 8.37 10.64 -2.29
C ARG A 77 7.67 10.59 -3.64
N LYS A 78 7.45 11.75 -4.25
CA LYS A 78 7.07 11.80 -5.66
C LYS A 78 8.07 11.00 -6.50
N GLY A 79 7.55 10.10 -7.32
CA GLY A 79 8.35 9.16 -8.12
C GLY A 79 8.58 7.80 -7.48
N SER A 80 8.33 7.63 -6.16
CA SER A 80 8.42 6.32 -5.50
C SER A 80 7.47 5.31 -6.13
N LEU A 81 7.94 4.07 -6.29
CA LEU A 81 7.13 2.94 -6.69
C LEU A 81 6.47 2.31 -5.47
N VAL A 82 5.22 1.90 -5.61
CA VAL A 82 4.43 1.24 -4.57
C VAL A 82 3.71 0.03 -5.13
N ASN A 83 3.67 -1.04 -4.37
CA ASN A 83 2.88 -2.22 -4.70
C ASN A 83 1.40 -1.92 -4.52
N LEU A 84 0.59 -2.39 -5.44
CA LEU A 84 -0.86 -2.18 -5.44
C LEU A 84 -1.60 -3.52 -5.49
N GLU A 85 -2.64 -3.62 -4.68
CA GLU A 85 -3.60 -4.73 -4.71
C GLU A 85 -5.00 -4.18 -4.45
N ARG A 86 -6.00 -4.61 -5.21
CA ARG A 86 -7.41 -4.29 -4.95
C ARG A 86 -7.98 -5.22 -3.89
N SER A 87 -8.95 -4.74 -3.14
CA SER A 87 -9.70 -5.61 -2.22
C SER A 87 -10.30 -6.81 -2.94
N ILE A 88 -10.35 -7.95 -2.26
CA ILE A 88 -10.99 -9.16 -2.75
C ILE A 88 -12.47 -8.94 -3.00
N THR A 89 -13.01 -9.69 -3.94
CA THR A 89 -14.44 -9.79 -4.26
C THR A 89 -14.88 -11.24 -4.09
N ALA A 90 -16.16 -11.52 -4.19
CA ALA A 90 -16.69 -12.89 -4.12
C ALA A 90 -16.11 -13.84 -5.17
N SER A 91 -15.58 -13.30 -6.29
CA SER A 91 -14.96 -14.05 -7.39
C SER A 91 -13.43 -14.10 -7.32
N THR A 92 -12.81 -13.54 -6.27
CA THR A 92 -11.36 -13.55 -6.13
C THR A 92 -10.88 -14.93 -5.64
N GLU A 93 -9.93 -15.52 -6.33
CA GLU A 93 -9.25 -16.72 -5.86
C GLU A 93 -8.40 -16.37 -4.62
N ILE A 94 -8.58 -17.15 -3.55
CA ILE A 94 -7.88 -16.95 -2.28
C ILE A 94 -6.79 -18.02 -2.17
N GLY A 95 -5.54 -17.61 -2.34
CA GLY A 95 -4.36 -18.47 -2.31
C GLY A 95 -3.83 -18.83 -0.92
N GLY A 96 -4.69 -18.88 0.10
CA GLY A 96 -4.36 -19.36 1.45
C GLY A 96 -4.32 -18.31 2.56
N HIS A 97 -4.26 -17.00 2.25
CA HIS A 97 -4.19 -15.95 3.28
C HIS A 97 -5.23 -14.87 3.04
N LEU A 98 -5.74 -14.31 4.14
CA LEU A 98 -6.58 -13.11 4.14
C LEU A 98 -5.89 -12.02 4.97
N MET A 99 -5.61 -10.89 4.33
CA MET A 99 -4.91 -9.76 4.92
C MET A 99 -5.87 -8.59 5.12
N SER A 100 -5.87 -7.99 6.32
CA SER A 100 -6.69 -6.79 6.57
C SER A 100 -6.11 -5.54 5.92
N GLY A 101 -4.79 -5.45 5.85
CA GLY A 101 -4.06 -4.24 5.48
C GLY A 101 -3.97 -3.21 6.62
N HIS A 102 -4.38 -3.57 7.85
CA HIS A 102 -4.27 -2.72 9.02
C HIS A 102 -2.93 -2.97 9.72
N VAL A 103 -2.00 -2.07 9.48
CA VAL A 103 -0.64 -2.16 10.04
C VAL A 103 -0.63 -1.69 11.49
N HIS A 104 -0.08 -2.48 12.39
CA HIS A 104 0.00 -2.15 13.81
C HIS A 104 1.27 -1.35 14.14
N PHE A 105 2.39 -1.68 13.53
CA PHE A 105 3.68 -0.99 13.70
C PHE A 105 4.62 -1.26 12.54
N ALA A 106 5.66 -0.43 12.41
CA ALA A 106 6.77 -0.63 11.49
C ALA A 106 7.98 -1.18 12.24
N GLY A 107 8.53 -2.31 11.78
CA GLY A 107 9.79 -2.85 12.28
C GLY A 107 11.00 -2.23 11.56
N LYS A 108 12.18 -2.38 12.15
CA LYS A 108 13.46 -1.96 11.56
C LYS A 108 14.25 -3.18 11.12
N ILE A 109 14.71 -3.19 9.88
CA ILE A 109 15.66 -4.21 9.40
C ILE A 109 16.98 -3.96 10.09
N GLU A 110 17.44 -4.92 10.91
CA GLU A 110 18.73 -4.85 11.61
C GLU A 110 19.85 -5.50 10.80
N LYS A 111 19.55 -6.63 10.15
CA LYS A 111 20.55 -7.40 9.42
C LYS A 111 19.96 -8.09 8.21
N ILE A 112 20.71 -8.13 7.14
CA ILE A 112 20.43 -8.94 5.95
C ILE A 112 21.63 -9.84 5.72
N ILE A 113 21.41 -11.16 5.72
CA ILE A 113 22.44 -12.16 5.44
C ILE A 113 22.10 -12.79 4.10
N THR A 114 22.98 -12.62 3.12
CA THR A 114 22.81 -13.24 1.80
C THR A 114 23.59 -14.55 1.75
N LYS A 115 22.89 -15.65 1.43
CA LYS A 115 23.47 -16.98 1.21
C LYS A 115 23.05 -17.46 -0.18
N ASN A 116 23.95 -17.41 -1.13
CA ASN A 116 23.64 -17.71 -2.55
C ASN A 116 22.51 -16.81 -3.05
N THR A 117 21.37 -17.41 -3.44
CA THR A 117 20.16 -16.71 -3.89
C THR A 117 19.19 -16.35 -2.76
N ASN A 118 19.42 -16.83 -1.54
CA ASN A 118 18.55 -16.62 -0.40
C ASN A 118 18.98 -15.42 0.42
N LYS A 119 18.01 -14.76 1.06
CA LYS A 119 18.24 -13.67 2.00
C LYS A 119 17.51 -13.95 3.30
N ASP A 120 18.26 -14.01 4.41
CA ASP A 120 17.71 -14.02 5.75
C ASP A 120 17.61 -12.57 6.25
N ILE A 121 16.41 -12.13 6.62
CA ILE A 121 16.19 -10.74 7.06
C ILE A 121 15.82 -10.77 8.54
N GLN A 122 16.63 -10.12 9.37
CA GLN A 122 16.36 -9.92 10.79
C GLN A 122 15.66 -8.57 10.97
N ILE A 123 14.48 -8.60 11.59
CA ILE A 123 13.65 -7.41 11.83
C ILE A 123 13.48 -7.23 13.33
N LYS A 124 13.82 -6.04 13.83
CA LYS A 124 13.52 -5.63 15.19
C LYS A 124 12.13 -5.00 15.24
N SER A 125 11.24 -5.58 16.03
CA SER A 125 9.96 -4.96 16.35
C SER A 125 10.18 -3.79 17.33
N GLN A 126 9.38 -2.74 17.22
CA GLN A 126 9.23 -1.80 18.32
C GLN A 126 8.36 -2.46 19.39
N LYS A 127 8.87 -2.50 20.62
CA LYS A 127 8.08 -2.88 21.79
C LYS A 127 7.06 -1.80 22.11
#